data_d3778d5823e0bd0f8a516873094cd7a0
#
_entry.id   d3778d5823e0bd0f8a516873094cd7a0
#
_cell.length_a   1.000
_cell.length_b   1.000
_cell.length_c   1.000
_cell.angle_alpha   90.00
_cell.angle_beta   90.00
_cell.angle_gamma   90.00
#
_symmetry.space_group_name_H-M   'P 1'
#
loop_
_entity.id
_entity.type
_entity.pdbx_description
1 polymer ?
#
loop_
_entity_poly.entity_id
_entity_poly.type
_entity_poly.pdbx_seq_one_letter_code
_entity_poly.pdbx_strand_id
1 'polypeptide(L)'
;MEENKEKTVKKRQECDPAYQWHIQDLYASDEAWEKDYESLTSEIQSLAAYEGRLKEGSEVFVEYMRKKEALMKKFEAIYVYANQRYHEDTGNSFYQGLAGKAQTLSIQLDSAVVFEEPELLAIGKKTIDSWFTQNMDMQLYKRYFYELFRQQKHVLSKEEEAILADVSDMSADVSNIFSMFNN
;
A
#
# COMPACT_ATOMS: atom_id res chain seq x y z
N MET A 1 -43.41 22.50 -20.66
CA MET A 1 -42.44 21.43 -20.93
C MET A 1 -41.09 21.96 -20.46
N GLU A 2 -40.71 21.67 -19.24
CA GLU A 2 -39.33 21.96 -18.76
C GLU A 2 -38.40 20.94 -19.40
N GLU A 3 -37.47 21.43 -20.20
CA GLU A 3 -36.35 20.62 -20.70
C GLU A 3 -35.57 20.02 -19.54
N ASN A 4 -35.65 18.72 -19.42
CA ASN A 4 -34.82 17.94 -18.50
C ASN A 4 -33.37 18.02 -19.01
N LYS A 5 -32.65 19.09 -18.66
CA LYS A 5 -31.21 19.17 -18.91
C LYS A 5 -30.57 18.03 -18.14
N GLU A 6 -30.12 17.00 -18.85
CA GLU A 6 -29.23 15.98 -18.30
C GLU A 6 -28.10 16.68 -17.51
N LYS A 7 -28.06 16.45 -16.22
CA LYS A 7 -26.99 16.95 -15.38
C LYS A 7 -25.74 16.16 -15.73
N THR A 8 -25.01 16.61 -16.75
CA THR A 8 -23.68 16.07 -17.04
C THR A 8 -22.74 16.41 -15.89
N VAL A 9 -21.95 15.43 -15.44
CA VAL A 9 -20.90 15.63 -14.44
C VAL A 9 -19.87 16.60 -15.00
N LYS A 10 -19.54 17.65 -14.24
CA LYS A 10 -18.56 18.65 -14.65
C LYS A 10 -17.16 18.02 -14.72
N LYS A 11 -16.41 18.38 -15.76
CA LYS A 11 -15.00 18.08 -15.82
C LYS A 11 -14.24 18.91 -14.78
N ARG A 12 -13.06 18.41 -14.32
CA ARG A 12 -12.24 19.13 -13.33
C ARG A 12 -11.99 20.59 -13.70
N GLN A 13 -11.67 20.89 -14.96
CA GLN A 13 -11.39 22.26 -15.44
C GLN A 13 -12.61 23.20 -15.36
N GLU A 14 -13.81 22.65 -15.26
CA GLU A 14 -15.08 23.39 -15.13
C GLU A 14 -15.47 23.63 -13.66
N CYS A 15 -14.74 23.04 -12.72
CA CYS A 15 -14.95 23.21 -11.30
C CYS A 15 -14.13 24.40 -10.77
N ASP A 16 -14.70 25.15 -9.83
CA ASP A 16 -14.00 26.23 -9.16
C ASP A 16 -12.73 25.67 -8.48
N PRO A 17 -11.54 26.26 -8.72
CA PRO A 17 -10.29 25.83 -8.09
C PRO A 17 -10.34 25.70 -6.56
N ALA A 18 -11.19 26.50 -5.89
CA ALA A 18 -11.41 26.43 -4.44
C ALA A 18 -11.96 25.06 -3.97
N TYR A 19 -12.56 24.29 -4.88
CA TYR A 19 -13.12 22.96 -4.60
C TYR A 19 -12.33 21.84 -5.26
N GLN A 20 -11.11 22.10 -5.71
CA GLN A 20 -10.24 21.10 -6.32
C GLN A 20 -9.14 20.69 -5.33
N TRP A 21 -8.84 19.40 -5.25
CA TRP A 21 -7.65 18.90 -4.56
C TRP A 21 -6.38 19.38 -5.27
N HIS A 22 -5.41 19.89 -4.51
CA HIS A 22 -4.14 20.36 -5.06
C HIS A 22 -3.18 19.17 -5.20
N ILE A 23 -3.38 18.34 -6.23
CA ILE A 23 -2.61 17.10 -6.46
C ILE A 23 -1.12 17.38 -6.64
N GLN A 24 -0.78 18.59 -7.10
CA GLN A 24 0.59 19.05 -7.29
C GLN A 24 1.40 19.12 -5.98
N ASP A 25 0.74 19.07 -4.81
CA ASP A 25 1.42 18.96 -3.51
C ASP A 25 2.07 17.57 -3.32
N LEU A 26 1.60 16.55 -4.05
CA LEU A 26 2.21 15.22 -4.07
C LEU A 26 3.36 15.16 -5.09
N TYR A 27 3.06 15.51 -6.35
CA TYR A 27 4.04 15.58 -7.43
C TYR A 27 3.74 16.75 -8.33
N ALA A 28 4.76 17.57 -8.58
CA ALA A 28 4.64 18.77 -9.41
C ALA A 28 4.32 18.45 -10.88
N SER A 29 4.69 17.26 -11.35
CA SER A 29 4.42 16.77 -12.71
C SER A 29 4.45 15.24 -12.79
N ASP A 30 3.92 14.70 -13.90
CA ASP A 30 3.94 13.26 -14.17
C ASP A 30 5.38 12.73 -14.35
N GLU A 31 6.33 13.54 -14.83
CA GLU A 31 7.75 13.18 -14.95
C GLU A 31 8.41 13.06 -13.57
N ALA A 32 8.04 13.92 -12.61
CA ALA A 32 8.52 13.82 -11.23
C ALA A 32 8.01 12.55 -10.57
N TRP A 33 6.76 12.19 -10.82
CA TRP A 33 6.17 10.94 -10.37
C TRP A 33 6.88 9.72 -10.97
N GLU A 34 7.13 9.70 -12.29
CA GLU A 34 7.78 8.60 -12.98
C GLU A 34 9.19 8.34 -12.42
N LYS A 35 9.95 9.40 -12.15
CA LYS A 35 11.28 9.30 -11.55
C LYS A 35 11.25 8.62 -10.18
N ASP A 36 10.29 8.98 -9.34
CA ASP A 36 10.15 8.39 -8.01
C ASP A 36 9.64 6.94 -8.08
N TYR A 37 8.76 6.64 -9.04
CA TYR A 37 8.31 5.28 -9.34
C TYR A 37 9.50 4.38 -9.72
N GLU A 38 10.36 4.80 -10.64
CA GLU A 38 11.56 4.06 -11.06
C GLU A 38 12.53 3.85 -9.90
N SER A 39 12.78 4.91 -9.11
CA SER A 39 13.63 4.84 -7.93
C SER A 39 13.10 3.81 -6.93
N LEU A 40 11.81 3.90 -6.57
CA LEU A 40 11.21 2.98 -5.60
C LEU A 40 11.23 1.53 -6.12
N THR A 41 10.92 1.32 -7.39
CA THR A 41 10.97 -0.02 -8.02
C THR A 41 12.34 -0.67 -7.84
N SER A 42 13.43 0.10 -7.98
CA SER A 42 14.79 -0.39 -7.79
C SER A 42 15.14 -0.65 -6.32
N GLU A 43 14.54 0.10 -5.39
CA GLU A 43 14.83 0.05 -3.96
C GLU A 43 14.09 -1.07 -3.22
N ILE A 44 12.91 -1.49 -3.70
CA ILE A 44 12.05 -2.50 -3.05
C ILE A 44 12.81 -3.79 -2.72
N GLN A 45 13.61 -4.30 -3.66
CA GLN A 45 14.36 -5.55 -3.48
C GLN A 45 15.35 -5.49 -2.31
N SER A 46 15.71 -4.28 -1.88
CA SER A 46 16.57 -4.10 -0.71
C SER A 46 15.92 -4.50 0.62
N LEU A 47 14.58 -4.65 0.66
CA LEU A 47 13.87 -5.19 1.83
C LEU A 47 14.04 -6.71 1.94
N ALA A 48 14.04 -7.42 0.82
CA ALA A 48 14.26 -8.87 0.82
C ALA A 48 15.63 -9.28 1.39
N ALA A 49 16.61 -8.36 1.42
CA ALA A 49 17.91 -8.62 2.05
C ALA A 49 17.85 -8.83 3.58
N TYR A 50 16.70 -8.54 4.20
CA TYR A 50 16.46 -8.77 5.63
C TYR A 50 15.82 -10.12 5.93
N GLU A 51 15.39 -10.87 4.91
CA GLU A 51 14.83 -12.21 5.09
C GLU A 51 15.81 -13.13 5.81
N GLY A 52 15.32 -13.81 6.84
CA GLY A 52 16.14 -14.67 7.72
C GLY A 52 16.98 -13.93 8.75
N ARG A 53 16.99 -12.58 8.74
CA ARG A 53 17.85 -11.75 9.56
C ARG A 53 17.14 -11.04 10.72
N LEU A 54 15.82 -10.95 10.74
CA LEU A 54 15.10 -10.24 11.82
C LEU A 54 15.36 -10.88 13.19
N LYS A 55 15.69 -12.18 13.22
CA LYS A 55 16.09 -12.90 14.44
C LYS A 55 17.45 -12.49 15.02
N GLU A 56 18.28 -11.75 14.26
CA GLU A 56 19.60 -11.30 14.72
C GLU A 56 19.51 -10.32 15.90
N GLY A 57 18.38 -9.59 16.04
CA GLY A 57 18.12 -8.75 17.20
C GLY A 57 17.30 -7.50 16.90
N SER A 58 17.01 -6.76 17.99
CA SER A 58 16.20 -5.54 17.93
C SER A 58 16.79 -4.44 17.04
N GLU A 59 18.10 -4.37 16.91
CA GLU A 59 18.77 -3.36 16.08
C GLU A 59 18.50 -3.62 14.60
N VAL A 60 18.63 -4.88 14.14
CA VAL A 60 18.34 -5.28 12.77
C VAL A 60 16.86 -5.10 12.46
N PHE A 61 15.96 -5.43 13.40
CA PHE A 61 14.53 -5.18 13.23
C PHE A 61 14.22 -3.69 13.08
N VAL A 62 14.77 -2.83 13.93
CA VAL A 62 14.55 -1.37 13.86
C VAL A 62 15.10 -0.79 12.56
N GLU A 63 16.28 -1.24 12.10
CA GLU A 63 16.86 -0.83 10.81
C GLU A 63 15.93 -1.21 9.65
N TYR A 64 15.46 -2.46 9.64
CA TYR A 64 14.49 -2.95 8.66
C TYR A 64 13.21 -2.09 8.64
N MET A 65 12.60 -1.87 9.81
CA MET A 65 11.35 -1.10 9.92
C MET A 65 11.52 0.34 9.44
N ARG A 66 12.59 1.02 9.81
CA ARG A 66 12.88 2.39 9.32
C ARG A 66 13.01 2.43 7.80
N LYS A 67 13.67 1.44 7.22
CA LYS A 67 13.80 1.33 5.77
C LYS A 67 12.47 1.05 5.12
N LYS A 68 11.70 0.09 5.63
CA LYS A 68 10.35 -0.22 5.17
C LYS A 68 9.45 1.02 5.23
N GLU A 69 9.41 1.72 6.35
CA GLU A 69 8.60 2.94 6.53
C GLU A 69 8.97 4.04 5.53
N ALA A 70 10.26 4.22 5.25
CA ALA A 70 10.72 5.19 4.25
C ALA A 70 10.23 4.84 2.84
N LEU A 71 10.30 3.56 2.44
CA LEU A 71 9.81 3.09 1.15
C LEU A 71 8.28 3.13 1.07
N MET A 72 7.57 2.75 2.14
CA MET A 72 6.10 2.84 2.21
C MET A 72 5.61 4.28 2.09
N LYS A 73 6.26 5.23 2.75
CA LYS A 73 5.92 6.66 2.61
C LYS A 73 6.06 7.17 1.17
N LYS A 74 7.13 6.75 0.47
CA LYS A 74 7.31 7.07 -0.95
C LYS A 74 6.24 6.40 -1.80
N PHE A 75 5.94 5.12 -1.54
CA PHE A 75 4.89 4.37 -2.21
C PHE A 75 3.51 5.02 -2.05
N GLU A 76 3.15 5.44 -0.85
CA GLU A 76 1.85 6.10 -0.61
C GLU A 76 1.69 7.36 -1.47
N ALA A 77 2.72 8.19 -1.60
CA ALA A 77 2.67 9.36 -2.48
C ALA A 77 2.49 8.98 -3.95
N ILE A 78 3.23 7.96 -4.43
CA ILE A 78 3.12 7.43 -5.78
C ILE A 78 1.71 6.89 -6.04
N TYR A 79 1.20 6.07 -5.13
CA TYR A 79 -0.11 5.41 -5.25
C TYR A 79 -1.26 6.42 -5.24
N VAL A 80 -1.24 7.36 -4.29
CA VAL A 80 -2.29 8.37 -4.17
C VAL A 80 -2.32 9.27 -5.39
N TYR A 81 -1.17 9.77 -5.86
CA TYR A 81 -1.11 10.60 -7.07
C TYR A 81 -1.70 9.89 -8.27
N ALA A 82 -1.25 8.68 -8.58
CA ALA A 82 -1.70 7.93 -9.75
C ALA A 82 -3.21 7.67 -9.72
N ASN A 83 -3.75 7.27 -8.56
CA ASN A 83 -5.18 7.01 -8.43
C ASN A 83 -6.02 8.30 -8.46
N GLN A 84 -5.56 9.41 -7.87
CA GLN A 84 -6.27 10.68 -7.96
C GLN A 84 -6.33 11.18 -9.41
N ARG A 85 -5.24 11.06 -10.18
CA ARG A 85 -5.22 11.40 -11.60
C ARG A 85 -6.15 10.51 -12.42
N TYR A 86 -6.18 9.21 -12.13
CA TYR A 86 -7.11 8.28 -12.77
C TYR A 86 -8.58 8.64 -12.47
N HIS A 87 -8.91 8.96 -11.21
CA HIS A 87 -10.28 9.29 -10.81
C HIS A 87 -10.76 10.67 -11.31
N GLU A 88 -9.84 11.56 -11.70
CA GLU A 88 -10.23 12.81 -12.39
C GLU A 88 -10.83 12.57 -13.77
N ASP A 89 -10.32 11.57 -14.50
CA ASP A 89 -10.78 11.21 -15.84
C ASP A 89 -10.48 9.72 -16.08
N THR A 90 -11.45 8.88 -15.75
CA THR A 90 -11.35 7.42 -15.90
C THR A 90 -11.24 6.96 -17.35
N GLY A 91 -11.60 7.83 -18.32
CA GLY A 91 -11.44 7.59 -19.75
C GLY A 91 -10.02 7.85 -20.28
N ASN A 92 -9.15 8.47 -19.48
CA ASN A 92 -7.80 8.79 -19.90
C ASN A 92 -6.86 7.58 -19.76
N SER A 93 -6.49 6.98 -20.88
CA SER A 93 -5.65 5.78 -20.93
C SER A 93 -4.25 5.98 -20.32
N PHE A 94 -3.71 7.21 -20.36
CA PHE A 94 -2.41 7.51 -19.72
C PHE A 94 -2.52 7.37 -18.21
N TYR A 95 -3.53 7.95 -17.57
CA TYR A 95 -3.71 7.84 -16.12
C TYR A 95 -4.18 6.46 -15.66
N GLN A 96 -4.92 5.72 -16.51
CA GLN A 96 -5.13 4.28 -16.29
C GLN A 96 -3.81 3.52 -16.22
N GLY A 97 -2.85 3.86 -17.09
CA GLY A 97 -1.51 3.30 -17.09
C GLY A 97 -0.73 3.60 -15.79
N LEU A 98 -0.81 4.85 -15.30
CA LEU A 98 -0.17 5.22 -14.02
C LEU A 98 -0.76 4.44 -12.84
N ALA A 99 -2.08 4.34 -12.76
CA ALA A 99 -2.75 3.57 -11.72
C ALA A 99 -2.36 2.08 -11.77
N GLY A 100 -2.27 1.50 -12.98
CA GLY A 100 -1.78 0.14 -13.18
C GLY A 100 -0.34 -0.07 -12.73
N LYS A 101 0.57 0.87 -13.03
CA LYS A 101 1.95 0.87 -12.52
C LYS A 101 1.98 0.91 -10.99
N ALA A 102 1.21 1.79 -10.36
CA ALA A 102 1.14 1.91 -8.91
C ALA A 102 0.60 0.62 -8.26
N GLN A 103 -0.39 -0.04 -8.87
CA GLN A 103 -0.89 -1.33 -8.40
C GLN A 103 0.17 -2.44 -8.50
N THR A 104 0.92 -2.49 -9.60
CA THR A 104 2.04 -3.43 -9.76
C THR A 104 3.10 -3.22 -8.68
N LEU A 105 3.40 -1.95 -8.35
CA LEU A 105 4.35 -1.60 -7.29
C LEU A 105 3.87 -2.06 -5.91
N SER A 106 2.56 -1.96 -5.62
CA SER A 106 1.95 -2.51 -4.40
C SER A 106 2.23 -4.00 -4.26
N ILE A 107 1.95 -4.78 -5.32
CA ILE A 107 2.19 -6.23 -5.33
C ILE A 107 3.67 -6.56 -5.11
N GLN A 108 4.58 -5.78 -5.68
CA GLN A 108 6.02 -5.98 -5.48
C GLN A 108 6.45 -5.69 -4.03
N LEU A 109 5.91 -4.64 -3.41
CA LEU A 109 6.15 -4.32 -1.99
C LEU A 109 5.63 -5.42 -1.07
N ASP A 110 4.39 -5.86 -1.27
CA ASP A 110 3.78 -6.91 -0.47
C ASP A 110 4.60 -8.21 -0.57
N SER A 111 5.05 -8.56 -1.78
CA SER A 111 5.90 -9.71 -2.01
C SER A 111 7.27 -9.58 -1.32
N ALA A 112 7.86 -8.38 -1.32
CA ALA A 112 9.18 -8.14 -0.74
C ALA A 112 9.21 -8.22 0.80
N VAL A 113 8.04 -8.10 1.45
CA VAL A 113 7.91 -8.13 2.92
C VAL A 113 7.17 -9.37 3.44
N VAL A 114 6.78 -10.30 2.59
CA VAL A 114 5.98 -11.49 2.94
C VAL A 114 6.61 -12.33 4.05
N PHE A 115 7.95 -12.31 4.18
CA PHE A 115 8.70 -13.03 5.22
C PHE A 115 8.54 -12.44 6.62
N GLU A 116 8.13 -11.16 6.74
CA GLU A 116 8.18 -10.39 7.98
C GLU A 116 7.37 -11.04 9.11
N GLU A 117 6.07 -11.20 8.90
CA GLU A 117 5.18 -11.74 9.96
C GLU A 117 5.55 -13.16 10.39
N PRO A 118 5.77 -14.13 9.46
CA PRO A 118 6.20 -15.47 9.83
C PRO A 118 7.50 -15.49 10.62
N GLU A 119 8.47 -14.67 10.23
CA GLU A 119 9.77 -14.61 10.91
C GLU A 119 9.65 -14.03 12.31
N LEU A 120 8.91 -12.93 12.48
CA LEU A 120 8.65 -12.30 13.77
C LEU A 120 7.87 -13.22 14.72
N LEU A 121 6.89 -13.94 14.22
CA LEU A 121 6.16 -14.93 15.01
C LEU A 121 7.07 -16.11 15.45
N ALA A 122 8.00 -16.53 14.59
CA ALA A 122 8.97 -17.58 14.90
C ALA A 122 9.99 -17.17 15.98
N ILE A 123 10.36 -15.88 16.06
CA ILE A 123 11.21 -15.32 17.14
C ILE A 123 10.51 -15.48 18.50
N GLY A 124 9.21 -15.33 18.52
CA GLY A 124 8.36 -15.53 19.68
C GLY A 124 8.30 -14.35 20.64
N LYS A 125 7.12 -14.21 21.24
CA LYS A 125 6.76 -13.06 22.10
C LYS A 125 7.76 -12.78 23.22
N LYS A 126 8.25 -13.82 23.90
CA LYS A 126 9.17 -13.65 25.04
C LYS A 126 10.49 -12.97 24.64
N THR A 127 11.04 -13.32 23.50
CA THR A 127 12.28 -12.70 22.98
C THR A 127 12.01 -11.24 22.61
N ILE A 128 10.90 -10.98 21.89
CA ILE A 128 10.52 -9.62 21.48
C ILE A 128 10.20 -8.74 22.69
N ASP A 129 9.57 -9.26 23.73
CA ASP A 129 9.31 -8.51 24.98
C ASP A 129 10.66 -8.07 25.63
N SER A 130 11.71 -8.86 25.53
CA SER A 130 13.04 -8.46 26.02
C SER A 130 13.66 -7.32 25.21
N TRP A 131 13.39 -7.24 23.91
CA TRP A 131 13.89 -6.17 23.05
C TRP A 131 13.36 -4.79 23.46
N PHE A 132 12.14 -4.71 23.99
CA PHE A 132 11.57 -3.44 24.50
C PHE A 132 12.34 -2.87 25.71
N THR A 133 13.07 -3.70 26.44
CA THR A 133 13.92 -3.25 27.55
C THR A 133 15.35 -2.94 27.13
N GLN A 134 15.80 -3.53 26.02
CA GLN A 134 17.18 -3.41 25.53
C GLN A 134 17.34 -2.25 24.55
N ASN A 135 16.29 -1.93 23.78
CA ASN A 135 16.33 -0.93 22.73
C ASN A 135 15.10 0.02 22.82
N MET A 136 15.37 1.30 23.10
CA MET A 136 14.32 2.31 23.26
C MET A 136 13.52 2.56 21.98
N ASP A 137 14.13 2.40 20.81
CA ASP A 137 13.46 2.57 19.51
C ASP A 137 12.34 1.54 19.30
N MET A 138 12.44 0.37 19.95
CA MET A 138 11.39 -0.65 19.94
C MET A 138 10.05 -0.15 20.52
N GLN A 139 10.06 0.89 21.36
CA GLN A 139 8.82 1.44 21.94
C GLN A 139 7.85 1.95 20.87
N LEU A 140 8.36 2.40 19.71
CA LEU A 140 7.53 2.83 18.58
C LEU A 140 6.68 1.68 18.02
N TYR A 141 7.18 0.45 18.13
CA TYR A 141 6.57 -0.75 17.52
C TYR A 141 5.73 -1.57 18.51
N LYS A 142 5.49 -1.07 19.72
CA LYS A 142 4.67 -1.77 20.73
C LYS A 142 3.30 -2.16 20.24
N ARG A 143 2.62 -1.25 19.55
CA ARG A 143 1.28 -1.48 19.00
C ARG A 143 1.32 -2.54 17.91
N TYR A 144 2.30 -2.46 17.02
CA TYR A 144 2.51 -3.43 15.96
C TYR A 144 2.64 -4.86 16.50
N PHE A 145 3.54 -5.09 17.46
CA PHE A 145 3.71 -6.42 18.06
C PHE A 145 2.51 -6.90 18.87
N TYR A 146 1.82 -5.98 19.53
CA TYR A 146 0.57 -6.34 20.21
C TYR A 146 -0.47 -6.90 19.23
N GLU A 147 -0.68 -6.25 18.09
CA GLU A 147 -1.61 -6.71 17.07
C GLU A 147 -1.13 -8.00 16.40
N LEU A 148 0.15 -8.10 16.06
CA LEU A 148 0.75 -9.29 15.47
C LEU A 148 0.47 -10.55 16.33
N PHE A 149 0.81 -10.50 17.61
CA PHE A 149 0.59 -11.64 18.50
C PHE A 149 -0.89 -11.87 18.84
N ARG A 150 -1.72 -10.84 18.81
CA ARG A 150 -3.17 -10.98 18.98
C ARG A 150 -3.78 -11.74 17.80
N GLN A 151 -3.34 -11.42 16.59
CA GLN A 151 -3.83 -12.04 15.36
C GLN A 151 -3.30 -13.46 15.15
N GLN A 152 -2.18 -13.83 15.76
CA GLN A 152 -1.57 -15.15 15.60
C GLN A 152 -2.54 -16.32 15.81
N LYS A 153 -3.53 -16.17 16.67
CA LYS A 153 -4.57 -17.19 16.95
C LYS A 153 -5.62 -17.31 15.84
N HIS A 154 -5.65 -16.36 14.92
CA HIS A 154 -6.60 -16.25 13.81
C HIS A 154 -5.93 -16.43 12.45
N VAL A 155 -4.63 -16.75 12.43
CA VAL A 155 -3.93 -17.12 11.20
C VAL A 155 -4.47 -18.49 10.78
N LEU A 156 -5.04 -18.54 9.60
CA LEU A 156 -5.61 -19.74 9.02
C LEU A 156 -4.50 -20.68 8.53
N SER A 157 -4.85 -21.92 8.29
CA SER A 157 -3.94 -22.85 7.61
C SER A 157 -3.70 -22.41 6.18
N LYS A 158 -2.61 -22.85 5.57
CA LYS A 158 -2.26 -22.53 4.18
C LYS A 158 -3.38 -22.91 3.20
N GLU A 159 -4.10 -23.99 3.49
CA GLU A 159 -5.21 -24.49 2.71
C GLU A 159 -6.45 -23.58 2.85
N GLU A 160 -6.73 -23.08 4.05
CA GLU A 160 -7.82 -22.15 4.30
C GLU A 160 -7.56 -20.77 3.67
N GLU A 161 -6.32 -20.26 3.74
CA GLU A 161 -5.90 -19.04 3.07
C GLU A 161 -6.04 -19.14 1.54
N ALA A 162 -5.70 -20.28 0.95
CA ALA A 162 -5.88 -20.51 -0.48
C ALA A 162 -7.36 -20.46 -0.89
N ILE A 163 -8.26 -21.05 -0.10
CA ILE A 163 -9.70 -21.00 -0.37
C ILE A 163 -10.23 -19.55 -0.25
N LEU A 164 -9.76 -18.79 0.74
CA LEU A 164 -10.16 -17.38 0.89
C LEU A 164 -9.65 -16.51 -0.25
N ALA A 165 -8.44 -16.77 -0.76
CA ALA A 165 -7.91 -16.07 -1.92
C ALA A 165 -8.80 -16.28 -3.16
N ASP A 166 -9.19 -17.53 -3.43
CA ASP A 166 -10.10 -17.86 -4.54
C ASP A 166 -11.47 -17.15 -4.41
N VAL A 167 -12.00 -17.04 -3.18
CA VAL A 167 -13.26 -16.33 -2.92
C VAL A 167 -13.10 -14.80 -3.06
N SER A 168 -11.93 -14.27 -2.73
CA SER A 168 -11.65 -12.84 -2.84
C SER A 168 -11.71 -12.34 -4.29
N ASP A 169 -11.22 -13.13 -5.24
CA ASP A 169 -11.30 -12.80 -6.66
C ASP A 169 -12.76 -12.67 -7.12
N MET A 170 -13.64 -13.58 -6.71
CA MET A 170 -15.08 -13.51 -7.01
C MET A 170 -15.74 -12.27 -6.39
N SER A 171 -15.30 -11.84 -5.21
CA SER A 171 -15.83 -10.66 -4.51
C SER A 171 -15.44 -9.36 -5.21
N ALA A 172 -14.22 -9.29 -5.74
CA ALA A 172 -13.75 -8.11 -6.50
C ALA A 172 -14.56 -7.89 -7.79
N ASP A 173 -14.96 -8.95 -8.46
CA ASP A 173 -15.77 -8.88 -9.69
C ASP A 173 -17.13 -8.22 -9.47
N VAL A 174 -17.77 -8.47 -8.34
CA VAL A 174 -19.06 -7.84 -7.99
C VAL A 174 -18.92 -6.32 -7.85
N SER A 175 -17.87 -5.84 -7.19
CA SER A 175 -17.58 -4.42 -7.03
C SER A 175 -17.24 -3.76 -8.36
N ASN A 176 -16.50 -4.45 -9.22
CA ASN A 176 -16.15 -3.97 -10.56
C ASN A 176 -17.39 -3.82 -11.44
N ILE A 177 -18.27 -4.83 -11.45
CA ILE A 177 -19.54 -4.79 -12.19
C ILE A 177 -20.40 -3.61 -11.70
N PHE A 178 -20.56 -3.43 -10.40
CA PHE A 178 -21.30 -2.30 -9.83
C PHE A 178 -20.72 -0.96 -10.28
N SER A 179 -19.40 -0.79 -10.23
CA SER A 179 -18.73 0.44 -10.65
C SER A 179 -18.91 0.73 -12.15
N MET A 180 -18.91 -0.31 -12.98
CA MET A 180 -19.14 -0.17 -14.43
C MET A 180 -20.59 0.25 -14.76
N PHE A 181 -21.58 -0.17 -13.95
CA PHE A 181 -22.97 0.20 -14.17
C PHE A 181 -23.32 1.61 -13.65
N ASN A 182 -22.53 2.18 -12.76
CA ASN A 182 -22.80 3.49 -12.14
C ASN A 182 -21.93 4.63 -12.70
N ASN A 183 -21.09 4.38 -13.68
CA ASN A 183 -20.40 5.36 -14.49
C ASN A 183 -21.16 5.54 -15.81
#